data_e2d96fdf1eff85e6a932269b873e22ff
#
_entry.id   e2d96fdf1eff85e6a932269b873e22ff
#
_cell.length_a   1.000
_cell.length_b   1.000
_cell.length_c   1.000
_cell.angle_alpha   90.00
_cell.angle_beta   90.00
_cell.angle_gamma   90.00
#
_symmetry.space_group_name_H-M   'P 1'
#
loop_
_entity.id
_entity.type
_entity.pdbx_description
1 polymer ?
#
loop_
_entity_poly.entity_id
_entity_poly.type
_entity_poly.pdbx_seq_one_letter_code
_entity_poly.pdbx_strand_id
1 'polypeptide(L)'
;LSVCTFPVATIAQTVFCLPPAVPLLPNDPQMLSEFRAELSAEFAQYFTDAQDYLNCLQHAHGVTRLEIEDAIRDYTTLLDTPPRK
;
A
#
# COMPACT_ATOMS: atom_id res chain seq x y z
N LEU A 1 40.10 5.34 15.85
CA LEU A 1 39.26 5.06 14.69
C LEU A 1 37.98 4.38 15.13
N SER A 2 37.01 5.19 15.54
CA SER A 2 35.70 4.70 15.92
C SER A 2 34.86 4.44 14.66
N VAL A 3 34.59 3.18 14.39
CA VAL A 3 33.68 2.82 13.34
C VAL A 3 32.27 3.02 13.90
N CYS A 4 31.60 4.06 13.44
CA CYS A 4 30.19 4.23 13.79
C CYS A 4 29.35 3.19 13.04
N THR A 5 29.10 2.09 13.68
CA THR A 5 28.08 1.17 13.20
C THR A 5 26.74 1.71 13.63
N PHE A 6 26.05 2.35 12.71
CA PHE A 6 24.66 2.70 12.96
C PHE A 6 23.86 1.41 12.96
N PRO A 7 23.05 1.14 14.01
CA PRO A 7 22.09 0.05 13.89
C PRO A 7 21.17 0.39 12.73
N VAL A 8 21.18 -0.47 11.73
CA VAL A 8 20.19 -0.38 10.67
C VAL A 8 18.84 -0.64 11.32
N ALA A 9 18.14 0.45 11.62
CA ALA A 9 16.77 0.31 12.05
C ALA A 9 16.04 -0.40 10.91
N THR A 10 15.66 -1.64 11.13
CA THR A 10 14.73 -2.31 10.24
C THR A 10 13.44 -1.51 10.31
N ILE A 11 13.33 -0.56 9.40
CA ILE A 11 12.06 0.10 9.20
C ILE A 11 11.10 -0.99 8.74
N ALA A 12 10.09 -1.28 9.55
CA ALA A 12 9.00 -2.13 9.12
C ALA A 12 8.54 -1.61 7.77
N GLN A 13 8.63 -2.44 6.75
CA GLN A 13 8.26 -2.03 5.41
C GLN A 13 6.77 -1.70 5.42
N THR A 14 6.47 -0.41 5.47
CA THR A 14 5.11 0.05 5.27
C THR A 14 4.76 -0.14 3.81
N VAL A 15 3.84 -1.05 3.55
CA VAL A 15 3.31 -1.20 2.20
C VAL A 15 2.45 0.03 1.92
N PHE A 16 2.92 0.84 0.99
CA PHE A 16 2.27 2.09 0.66
C PHE A 16 1.51 1.94 -0.64
N CYS A 17 0.18 2.02 -0.56
CA CYS A 17 -0.70 1.90 -1.72
C CYS A 17 -1.27 3.27 -2.06
N LEU A 18 -0.99 3.75 -3.27
CA LEU A 18 -1.49 5.03 -3.73
C LEU A 18 -2.66 4.82 -4.68
N PRO A 19 -3.84 5.37 -4.36
CA PRO A 19 -4.98 5.24 -5.26
C PRO A 19 -4.74 6.03 -6.55
N PRO A 20 -5.08 5.46 -7.70
CA PRO A 20 -4.98 6.19 -8.96
C PRO A 20 -6.06 7.23 -9.08
N ALA A 21 -5.78 8.30 -9.84
CA ALA A 21 -6.76 9.33 -10.11
C ALA A 21 -7.67 8.91 -11.26
N VAL A 22 -8.96 9.06 -11.07
CA VAL A 22 -9.94 8.79 -12.12
C VAL A 22 -9.80 9.85 -13.21
N PRO A 23 -9.67 9.46 -14.49
CA PRO A 23 -9.60 10.44 -15.56
C PRO A 23 -10.87 11.28 -15.65
N LEU A 24 -10.69 12.54 -16.01
CA LEU A 24 -11.81 13.46 -16.20
C LEU A 24 -12.34 13.33 -17.62
N LEU A 25 -13.65 13.14 -17.74
CA LEU A 25 -14.30 13.06 -19.04
C LEU A 25 -14.86 14.45 -19.40
N PRO A 26 -14.48 15.01 -20.56
CA PRO A 26 -15.06 16.28 -21.00
C PRO A 26 -16.58 16.17 -21.23
N ASN A 27 -17.30 17.26 -20.96
CA ASN A 27 -18.76 17.27 -21.17
C ASN A 27 -19.16 17.58 -22.59
N ASP A 28 -18.22 17.99 -23.43
CA ASP A 28 -18.48 18.38 -24.83
C ASP A 28 -18.39 17.15 -25.73
N PRO A 29 -19.51 16.78 -26.41
CA PRO A 29 -19.49 15.62 -27.31
C PRO A 29 -18.47 15.71 -28.45
N GLN A 30 -18.18 16.92 -28.89
CA GLN A 30 -17.18 17.14 -29.95
C GLN A 30 -15.79 16.81 -29.47
N MET A 31 -15.44 17.20 -28.24
CA MET A 31 -14.16 16.86 -27.63
C MET A 31 -14.05 15.37 -27.38
N LEU A 32 -15.14 14.72 -26.97
CA LEU A 32 -15.16 13.27 -26.78
C LEU A 32 -14.85 12.53 -28.08
N SER A 33 -15.41 13.00 -29.18
CA SER A 33 -15.14 12.42 -30.51
C SER A 33 -13.72 12.67 -30.95
N GLU A 34 -13.25 13.90 -30.80
CA GLU A 34 -11.92 14.31 -31.26
C GLU A 34 -10.80 13.61 -30.49
N PHE A 35 -10.95 13.48 -29.18
CA PHE A 35 -9.92 12.90 -28.31
C PHE A 35 -10.25 11.50 -27.84
N ARG A 36 -11.12 10.81 -28.57
CA ARG A 36 -11.58 9.47 -28.16
C ARG A 36 -10.45 8.49 -27.91
N ALA A 37 -9.46 8.46 -28.80
CA ALA A 37 -8.34 7.52 -28.68
C ALA A 37 -7.50 7.81 -27.45
N GLU A 38 -7.19 9.08 -27.21
CA GLU A 38 -6.39 9.51 -26.06
C GLU A 38 -7.15 9.25 -24.76
N LEU A 39 -8.44 9.60 -24.73
CA LEU A 39 -9.25 9.36 -23.54
C LEU A 39 -9.42 7.89 -23.25
N SER A 40 -9.60 7.05 -24.29
CA SER A 40 -9.67 5.60 -24.11
C SER A 40 -8.38 5.05 -23.52
N ALA A 41 -7.23 5.56 -23.94
CA ALA A 41 -5.93 5.13 -23.42
C ALA A 41 -5.77 5.52 -21.96
N GLU A 42 -6.22 6.72 -21.58
CA GLU A 42 -6.17 7.16 -20.19
C GLU A 42 -7.04 6.29 -19.28
N PHE A 43 -8.24 5.94 -19.73
CA PHE A 43 -9.11 5.06 -18.96
C PHE A 43 -8.55 3.66 -18.87
N ALA A 44 -7.96 3.14 -19.94
CA ALA A 44 -7.32 1.83 -19.90
C ALA A 44 -6.17 1.79 -18.91
N GLN A 45 -5.37 2.85 -18.86
CA GLN A 45 -4.28 2.97 -17.87
C GLN A 45 -4.84 3.06 -16.46
N TYR A 46 -5.91 3.82 -16.27
CA TYR A 46 -6.57 3.93 -14.98
C TYR A 46 -7.02 2.55 -14.48
N PHE A 47 -7.65 1.75 -15.34
CA PHE A 47 -8.12 0.44 -14.92
C PHE A 47 -6.98 -0.49 -14.53
N THR A 48 -5.85 -0.43 -15.23
CA THR A 48 -4.65 -1.18 -14.86
C THR A 48 -4.12 -0.71 -13.51
N ASP A 49 -4.01 0.60 -13.32
CA ASP A 49 -3.50 1.16 -12.08
C ASP A 49 -4.44 0.87 -10.90
N ALA A 50 -5.75 0.89 -11.14
CA ALA A 50 -6.73 0.56 -10.12
C ALA A 50 -6.61 -0.91 -9.69
N GLN A 51 -6.37 -1.80 -10.64
CA GLN A 51 -6.17 -3.21 -10.32
C GLN A 51 -4.90 -3.40 -9.49
N ASP A 52 -3.82 -2.72 -9.87
CA ASP A 52 -2.57 -2.76 -9.12
C ASP A 52 -2.76 -2.22 -7.70
N TYR A 53 -3.55 -1.17 -7.56
CA TYR A 53 -3.88 -0.61 -6.26
C TYR A 53 -4.63 -1.62 -5.38
N LEU A 54 -5.63 -2.30 -5.93
CA LEU A 54 -6.36 -3.33 -5.20
C LEU A 54 -5.45 -4.48 -4.78
N ASN A 55 -4.54 -4.89 -5.66
CA ASN A 55 -3.57 -5.94 -5.35
C ASN A 55 -2.62 -5.49 -4.23
N CYS A 56 -2.22 -4.23 -4.24
CA CYS A 56 -1.40 -3.65 -3.19
C CYS A 56 -2.13 -3.67 -1.84
N LEU A 57 -3.41 -3.28 -1.83
CA LEU A 57 -4.22 -3.31 -0.60
C LEU A 57 -4.37 -4.72 -0.05
N GLN A 58 -4.56 -5.71 -0.92
CA GLN A 58 -4.63 -7.10 -0.52
C GLN A 58 -3.33 -7.57 0.14
N HIS A 59 -2.21 -7.19 -0.45
CA HIS A 59 -0.90 -7.52 0.09
C HIS A 59 -0.68 -6.85 1.45
N ALA A 60 -1.00 -5.56 1.55
CA ALA A 60 -0.88 -4.81 2.81
C ALA A 60 -1.75 -5.41 3.90
N HIS A 61 -2.95 -5.83 3.56
CA HIS A 61 -3.84 -6.51 4.49
C HIS A 61 -3.22 -7.80 5.03
N GLY A 62 -2.64 -8.61 4.15
CA GLY A 62 -1.98 -9.85 4.52
C GLY A 62 -0.79 -9.63 5.45
N VAL A 63 0.06 -8.65 5.13
CA VAL A 63 1.22 -8.30 5.96
C VAL A 63 0.77 -7.86 7.35
N THR A 64 -0.20 -6.96 7.42
CA THR A 64 -0.70 -6.46 8.71
C THR A 64 -1.31 -7.57 9.55
N ARG A 65 -2.03 -8.47 8.92
CA ARG A 65 -2.62 -9.61 9.62
C ARG A 65 -1.56 -10.49 10.26
N LEU A 66 -0.46 -10.75 9.58
CA LEU A 66 0.66 -11.51 10.14
C LEU A 66 1.33 -10.77 11.29
N GLU A 67 1.49 -9.45 11.15
CA GLU A 67 2.04 -8.62 12.22
C GLU A 67 1.17 -8.66 13.48
N ILE A 68 -0.15 -8.63 13.31
CA ILE A 68 -1.10 -8.73 14.42
C ILE A 68 -0.96 -10.09 15.12
N GLU A 69 -0.87 -11.15 14.35
CA GLU A 69 -0.70 -12.51 14.91
C GLU A 69 0.58 -12.61 15.72
N ASP A 70 1.67 -12.05 15.22
CA ASP A 70 2.94 -12.02 15.94
C ASP A 70 2.86 -11.18 17.21
N ALA A 71 2.19 -10.04 17.13
CA ALA A 71 2.01 -9.15 18.28
C ALA A 71 1.16 -9.82 19.37
N ILE A 72 0.13 -10.56 19.00
CA ILE A 72 -0.70 -11.31 19.95
C ILE A 72 0.15 -12.35 20.66
N ARG A 73 0.99 -13.07 19.92
CA ARG A 73 1.87 -14.07 20.49
C ARG A 73 2.83 -13.45 21.50
N ASP A 74 3.43 -12.31 21.13
CA ASP A 74 4.36 -11.60 22.01
C ASP A 74 3.66 -11.07 23.25
N TYR A 75 2.46 -10.55 23.08
CA TYR A 75 1.66 -10.05 24.21
C TYR A 75 1.29 -11.18 25.16
N THR A 76 0.91 -12.34 24.65
CA THR A 76 0.60 -13.52 25.47
C THR A 76 1.83 -13.94 26.26
N THR A 77 3.01 -13.94 25.63
CA THR A 77 4.27 -14.24 26.31
C THR A 77 4.54 -13.25 27.43
N LEU A 78 4.29 -11.97 27.18
CA LEU A 78 4.46 -10.93 28.19
C LEU A 78 3.56 -11.17 29.40
N LEU A 79 2.28 -11.50 29.16
CA LEU A 79 1.31 -11.74 30.23
C LEU A 79 1.66 -12.98 31.06
N ASP A 80 2.28 -13.98 30.45
CA ASP A 80 2.69 -15.22 31.11
C ASP A 80 3.99 -15.05 31.90
N THR A 81 4.71 -13.94 31.69
CA THR A 81 5.94 -13.66 32.41
C THR A 81 5.62 -13.07 33.78
N PRO A 82 6.11 -13.67 34.88
CA PRO A 82 5.81 -13.15 36.21
C PRO A 82 6.48 -11.79 36.41
N PRO A 83 5.83 -10.90 37.19
CA PRO A 83 6.40 -9.60 37.47
C PRO A 83 7.69 -9.72 38.28
N ARG A 84 8.64 -8.85 37.97
CA ARG A 84 9.92 -8.81 38.67
C ARG A 84 9.72 -8.14 40.04
N LYS A 85 10.16 -8.82 41.07
CA LYS A 85 10.16 -8.23 42.43
C LYS A 85 11.33 -7.28 42.60
#